data_f3c2f525849b39f9fd645e24d1f9232f
#
_entry.id   f3c2f525849b39f9fd645e24d1f9232f
#
_cell.length_a   1.000
_cell.length_b   1.000
_cell.length_c   1.000
_cell.angle_alpha   90.00
_cell.angle_beta   90.00
_cell.angle_gamma   90.00
#
_symmetry.space_group_name_H-M   'P 1'
#
loop_
_entity.id
_entity.type
_entity.pdbx_description
1 polymer ?
#
loop_
_entity_poly.entity_id
_entity_poly.type
_entity_poly.pdbx_seq_one_letter_code
_entity_poly.pdbx_strand_id
1 'polypeptide(L)'
;MSKEFLDRHSELKGRIDALKLQNEAYLTLLDLQDARKKADNMLKSAITSILADIEHDVNAKMKEFNDSFYADARKAPRLHFNNYNSYTFETPDDTGTGTNYKGMMLYDLAVLYLTALPAIAHDSLIQKNISDGAIDGIMKIYTGTENRCSSPSTSRIPTVRAQERYWRTIRC
;
A
#
# COMPACT_ATOMS: atom_id res chain seq x y z
N MET A 1 -17.46 -43.15 -61.80
CA MET A 1 -17.36 -42.94 -60.33
C MET A 1 -18.78 -42.86 -59.79
N SER A 2 -19.14 -43.69 -58.79
CA SER A 2 -20.51 -43.72 -58.26
C SER A 2 -20.82 -42.42 -57.48
N LYS A 3 -22.06 -41.92 -57.64
CA LYS A 3 -22.57 -40.75 -56.88
C LYS A 3 -22.42 -40.94 -55.40
N GLU A 4 -22.69 -42.11 -54.92
CA GLU A 4 -22.55 -42.52 -53.49
C GLU A 4 -21.13 -42.40 -52.96
N PHE A 5 -20.11 -42.66 -53.77
CA PHE A 5 -18.70 -42.46 -53.40
C PHE A 5 -18.37 -40.97 -53.22
N LEU A 6 -18.87 -40.12 -54.10
CA LEU A 6 -18.67 -38.63 -54.05
C LEU A 6 -19.36 -38.05 -52.83
N ASP A 7 -20.58 -38.49 -52.53
CA ASP A 7 -21.33 -38.02 -51.35
C ASP A 7 -20.61 -38.40 -50.05
N ARG A 8 -20.14 -39.64 -49.94
CA ARG A 8 -19.39 -40.09 -48.75
C ARG A 8 -18.04 -39.40 -48.60
N HIS A 9 -17.34 -39.16 -49.71
CA HIS A 9 -16.10 -38.38 -49.70
C HIS A 9 -16.31 -36.96 -49.22
N SER A 10 -17.37 -36.27 -49.67
CA SER A 10 -17.74 -34.95 -49.23
C SER A 10 -18.07 -34.87 -47.74
N GLU A 11 -18.84 -35.84 -47.25
CA GLU A 11 -19.18 -35.96 -45.83
C GLU A 11 -17.93 -36.14 -44.96
N LEU A 12 -17.04 -37.07 -45.34
CA LEU A 12 -15.80 -37.32 -44.59
C LEU A 12 -14.90 -36.10 -44.60
N LYS A 13 -14.78 -35.40 -45.70
CA LYS A 13 -14.01 -34.13 -45.77
C LYS A 13 -14.59 -33.08 -44.85
N GLY A 14 -15.91 -32.86 -44.84
CA GLY A 14 -16.57 -31.95 -43.93
C GLY A 14 -16.30 -32.28 -42.43
N ARG A 15 -16.33 -33.61 -42.08
CA ARG A 15 -16.01 -34.04 -40.71
C ARG A 15 -14.54 -33.76 -40.33
N ILE A 16 -13.61 -34.00 -41.27
CA ILE A 16 -12.18 -33.74 -41.06
C ILE A 16 -11.96 -32.23 -40.82
N ASP A 17 -12.58 -31.40 -41.67
CA ASP A 17 -12.42 -29.91 -41.56
C ASP A 17 -13.03 -29.41 -40.23
N ALA A 18 -14.18 -29.93 -39.80
CA ALA A 18 -14.77 -29.59 -38.50
C ALA A 18 -13.88 -30.04 -37.32
N LEU A 19 -13.29 -31.24 -37.38
CA LEU A 19 -12.36 -31.69 -36.33
C LEU A 19 -11.08 -30.89 -36.30
N LYS A 20 -10.55 -30.47 -37.44
CA LYS A 20 -9.39 -29.56 -37.49
C LYS A 20 -9.70 -28.24 -36.81
N LEU A 21 -10.84 -27.62 -37.13
CA LEU A 21 -11.26 -26.37 -36.51
C LEU A 21 -11.42 -26.50 -34.99
N GLN A 22 -12.02 -27.61 -34.51
CA GLN A 22 -12.13 -27.87 -33.07
C GLN A 22 -10.76 -28.03 -32.41
N ASN A 23 -9.83 -28.69 -33.06
CA ASN A 23 -8.49 -28.92 -32.53
C ASN A 23 -7.71 -27.56 -32.46
N GLU A 24 -7.81 -26.73 -33.49
CA GLU A 24 -7.23 -25.38 -33.50
C GLU A 24 -7.81 -24.50 -32.38
N ALA A 25 -9.14 -24.53 -32.18
CA ALA A 25 -9.79 -23.83 -31.09
C ALA A 25 -9.33 -24.33 -29.71
N TYR A 26 -9.16 -25.65 -29.56
CA TYR A 26 -8.65 -26.24 -28.31
C TYR A 26 -7.20 -25.83 -28.02
N LEU A 27 -6.32 -25.85 -29.02
CA LEU A 27 -4.94 -25.39 -28.86
C LEU A 27 -4.89 -23.90 -28.47
N THR A 28 -5.70 -23.08 -29.14
CA THR A 28 -5.83 -21.63 -28.79
C THR A 28 -6.29 -21.44 -27.34
N LEU A 29 -7.24 -22.26 -26.86
CA LEU A 29 -7.69 -22.24 -25.47
C LEU A 29 -6.56 -22.55 -24.50
N LEU A 30 -5.76 -23.58 -24.78
CA LEU A 30 -4.61 -23.94 -23.95
C LEU A 30 -3.58 -22.81 -23.88
N ASP A 31 -3.26 -22.19 -25.03
CA ASP A 31 -2.32 -21.06 -25.10
C ASP A 31 -2.84 -19.86 -24.30
N LEU A 32 -4.13 -19.56 -24.39
CA LEU A 32 -4.75 -18.48 -23.60
C LEU A 32 -4.76 -18.78 -22.10
N GLN A 33 -4.99 -20.03 -21.70
CA GLN A 33 -4.91 -20.44 -20.29
C GLN A 33 -3.48 -20.27 -19.74
N ASP A 34 -2.49 -20.68 -20.51
CA ASP A 34 -1.09 -20.51 -20.15
C ASP A 34 -0.67 -19.03 -20.07
N ALA A 35 -1.08 -18.24 -21.04
CA ALA A 35 -0.83 -16.78 -21.06
C ALA A 35 -1.46 -16.10 -19.83
N ARG A 36 -2.71 -16.46 -19.50
CA ARG A 36 -3.38 -15.97 -18.29
C ARG A 36 -2.61 -16.34 -17.02
N LYS A 37 -2.23 -17.61 -16.88
CA LYS A 37 -1.47 -18.07 -15.70
C LYS A 37 -0.13 -17.32 -15.54
N LYS A 38 0.57 -17.09 -16.66
CA LYS A 38 1.81 -16.29 -16.65
C LYS A 38 1.55 -14.84 -16.21
N ALA A 39 0.52 -14.21 -16.76
CA ALA A 39 0.13 -12.84 -16.41
C ALA A 39 -0.27 -12.73 -14.93
N ASP A 40 -1.04 -13.66 -14.39
CA ASP A 40 -1.43 -13.70 -12.98
C ASP A 40 -0.20 -13.85 -12.07
N ASN A 41 0.77 -14.68 -12.43
CA ASN A 41 2.00 -14.85 -11.67
C ASN A 41 2.87 -13.59 -11.70
N MET A 42 3.00 -12.93 -12.85
CA MET A 42 3.72 -11.66 -12.98
C MET A 42 3.06 -10.56 -12.16
N LEU A 43 1.74 -10.46 -12.17
CA LEU A 43 0.99 -9.51 -11.36
C LEU A 43 1.22 -9.74 -9.88
N LYS A 44 1.11 -10.98 -9.40
CA LYS A 44 1.38 -11.33 -7.99
C LYS A 44 2.79 -10.96 -7.57
N SER A 45 3.78 -11.28 -8.40
CA SER A 45 5.19 -10.94 -8.13
C SER A 45 5.39 -9.43 -8.05
N ALA A 46 4.81 -8.66 -8.99
CA ALA A 46 4.89 -7.21 -8.98
C ALA A 46 4.23 -6.59 -7.72
N ILE A 47 3.04 -7.07 -7.34
CA ILE A 47 2.36 -6.62 -6.12
C ILE A 47 3.23 -6.91 -4.89
N THR A 48 3.78 -8.12 -4.78
CA THR A 48 4.63 -8.50 -3.63
C THR A 48 5.87 -7.61 -3.54
N SER A 49 6.51 -7.33 -4.67
CA SER A 49 7.68 -6.42 -4.71
C SER A 49 7.32 -5.01 -4.25
N ILE A 50 6.25 -4.44 -4.80
CA ILE A 50 5.80 -3.08 -4.43
C ILE A 50 5.44 -2.99 -2.95
N LEU A 51 4.74 -3.99 -2.40
CA LEU A 51 4.38 -4.01 -0.98
C LEU A 51 5.62 -4.13 -0.10
N ALA A 52 6.63 -4.91 -0.50
CA ALA A 52 7.89 -5.02 0.23
C ALA A 52 8.67 -3.69 0.25
N ASP A 53 8.69 -2.97 -0.88
CA ASP A 53 9.32 -1.65 -0.96
C ASP A 53 8.60 -0.63 -0.06
N ILE A 54 7.25 -0.60 -0.11
CA ILE A 54 6.45 0.28 0.77
C ILE A 54 6.69 -0.06 2.24
N GLU A 55 6.66 -1.35 2.60
CA GLU A 55 6.93 -1.81 3.95
C GLU A 55 8.30 -1.36 4.45
N HIS A 56 9.32 -1.53 3.60
CA HIS A 56 10.68 -1.13 3.90
C HIS A 56 10.77 0.38 4.18
N ASP A 57 10.26 1.21 3.27
CA ASP A 57 10.38 2.66 3.36
C ASP A 57 9.59 3.22 4.56
N VAL A 58 8.37 2.73 4.79
CA VAL A 58 7.54 3.16 5.91
C VAL A 58 8.18 2.75 7.24
N ASN A 59 8.66 1.51 7.37
CA ASN A 59 9.31 1.03 8.58
C ASN A 59 10.63 1.77 8.86
N ALA A 60 11.43 2.04 7.83
CA ALA A 60 12.65 2.82 7.97
C ALA A 60 12.35 4.23 8.47
N LYS A 61 11.33 4.89 7.93
CA LYS A 61 10.94 6.24 8.35
C LYS A 61 10.34 6.27 9.75
N MET A 62 9.50 5.32 10.12
CA MET A 62 8.98 5.18 11.48
C MET A 62 10.10 4.94 12.49
N LYS A 63 11.10 4.12 12.12
CA LYS A 63 12.27 3.88 12.97
C LYS A 63 13.09 5.16 13.16
N GLU A 64 13.39 5.89 12.09
CA GLU A 64 14.09 7.18 12.14
C GLU A 64 13.41 8.16 13.12
N PHE A 65 12.09 8.29 13.03
CA PHE A 65 11.32 9.15 13.93
C PHE A 65 11.36 8.66 15.37
N ASN A 66 11.14 7.35 15.60
CA ASN A 66 11.18 6.77 16.93
C ASN A 66 12.55 6.96 17.61
N ASP A 67 13.63 6.75 16.89
CA ASP A 67 15.00 6.86 17.41
C ASP A 67 15.33 8.33 17.73
N SER A 68 14.77 9.29 17.01
CA SER A 68 14.93 10.71 17.32
C SER A 68 14.31 11.11 18.69
N PHE A 69 13.33 10.33 19.20
CA PHE A 69 12.70 10.58 20.51
C PHE A 69 13.37 9.84 21.65
N TYR A 70 13.86 8.61 21.41
CA TYR A 70 14.22 7.67 22.46
C TYR A 70 15.66 7.20 22.40
N ALA A 71 16.47 7.69 21.49
CA ALA A 71 17.88 7.28 21.33
C ALA A 71 18.03 5.74 21.40
N ASP A 72 17.28 4.99 20.59
CA ASP A 72 17.24 3.52 20.54
C ASP A 72 16.72 2.81 21.81
N ALA A 73 16.26 3.56 22.82
CA ALA A 73 15.79 2.96 24.08
C ALA A 73 14.45 2.23 23.96
N ARG A 74 13.67 2.48 22.92
CA ARG A 74 12.37 1.83 22.69
C ARG A 74 12.24 1.37 21.25
N LYS A 75 11.62 0.19 21.07
CA LYS A 75 11.37 -0.37 19.74
C LYS A 75 10.40 0.49 18.95
N ALA A 76 10.69 0.64 17.67
CA ALA A 76 9.81 1.30 16.73
C ALA A 76 8.63 0.39 16.34
N PRO A 77 7.46 0.96 16.00
CA PRO A 77 6.36 0.19 15.43
C PRO A 77 6.78 -0.39 14.08
N ARG A 78 6.14 -1.49 13.71
CA ARG A 78 6.38 -2.19 12.44
C ARG A 78 5.08 -2.44 11.70
N LEU A 79 5.07 -2.11 10.43
CA LEU A 79 4.07 -2.51 9.46
C LEU A 79 4.59 -3.76 8.75
N HIS A 80 3.73 -4.76 8.56
CA HIS A 80 4.03 -5.94 7.76
C HIS A 80 2.83 -6.31 6.89
N PHE A 81 3.04 -6.43 5.58
CA PHE A 81 2.01 -6.88 4.64
C PHE A 81 2.01 -8.40 4.55
N ASN A 82 0.98 -9.03 5.10
CA ASN A 82 0.78 -10.48 4.95
C ASN A 82 0.32 -10.83 3.52
N ASN A 83 -0.44 -9.93 2.88
CA ASN A 83 -0.96 -10.05 1.53
C ASN A 83 -1.37 -8.65 1.03
N TYR A 84 -1.83 -8.54 -0.23
CA TYR A 84 -2.28 -7.27 -0.83
C TYR A 84 -3.47 -6.59 -0.11
N ASN A 85 -4.24 -7.33 0.67
CA ASN A 85 -5.41 -6.85 1.42
C ASN A 85 -5.33 -7.11 2.93
N SER A 86 -4.19 -7.52 3.44
CA SER A 86 -4.00 -7.86 4.85
C SER A 86 -2.63 -7.41 5.33
N TYR A 87 -2.62 -6.73 6.47
CA TYR A 87 -1.41 -6.26 7.11
C TYR A 87 -1.47 -6.49 8.63
N THR A 88 -0.31 -6.51 9.26
CA THR A 88 -0.13 -6.48 10.70
C THR A 88 0.59 -5.17 11.06
N PHE A 89 0.17 -4.52 12.13
CA PHE A 89 0.81 -3.33 12.65
C PHE A 89 0.98 -3.49 14.16
N GLU A 90 2.21 -3.53 14.64
CA GLU A 90 2.50 -3.76 16.04
C GLU A 90 3.81 -3.10 16.49
N THR A 91 3.94 -2.86 17.78
CA THR A 91 5.23 -2.50 18.38
C THR A 91 5.75 -3.74 19.12
N PRO A 92 6.89 -4.30 18.71
CA PRO A 92 7.44 -5.50 19.35
C PRO A 92 7.67 -5.30 20.85
N ASP A 93 7.20 -6.26 21.65
CA ASP A 93 7.36 -6.31 23.12
C ASP A 93 6.69 -5.16 23.90
N ASP A 94 5.81 -4.39 23.26
CA ASP A 94 5.06 -3.32 23.95
C ASP A 94 3.63 -3.23 23.40
N THR A 95 2.67 -3.72 24.18
CA THR A 95 1.23 -3.76 23.85
C THR A 95 0.43 -2.66 24.55
N GLY A 96 1.10 -1.70 25.17
CA GLY A 96 0.46 -0.58 25.87
C GLY A 96 -0.38 0.29 24.94
N THR A 97 -1.55 0.73 25.43
CA THR A 97 -2.45 1.60 24.66
C THR A 97 -1.75 2.87 24.16
N GLY A 98 -0.95 3.51 25.01
CA GLY A 98 -0.18 4.70 24.64
C GLY A 98 0.86 4.44 23.56
N THR A 99 1.48 3.26 23.59
CA THR A 99 2.43 2.83 22.55
C THR A 99 1.74 2.61 21.22
N ASN A 100 0.55 2.02 21.21
CA ASN A 100 -0.23 1.82 19.98
C ASN A 100 -0.64 3.17 19.37
N TYR A 101 -1.11 4.13 20.16
CA TYR A 101 -1.45 5.47 19.66
C TYR A 101 -0.22 6.23 19.15
N LYS A 102 0.91 6.14 19.86
CA LYS A 102 2.18 6.67 19.37
C LYS A 102 2.56 6.04 18.03
N GLY A 103 2.45 4.71 17.92
CA GLY A 103 2.72 3.97 16.70
C GLY A 103 1.89 4.46 15.52
N MET A 104 0.58 4.66 15.72
CA MET A 104 -0.31 5.22 14.69
C MET A 104 0.14 6.61 14.23
N MET A 105 0.49 7.50 15.16
CA MET A 105 0.98 8.84 14.81
C MET A 105 2.29 8.79 14.04
N LEU A 106 3.22 7.90 14.40
CA LEU A 106 4.47 7.72 13.66
C LEU A 106 4.24 7.18 12.24
N TYR A 107 3.29 6.25 12.09
CA TYR A 107 2.88 5.76 10.78
C TYR A 107 2.31 6.87 9.91
N ASP A 108 1.37 7.63 10.42
CA ASP A 108 0.75 8.74 9.71
C ASP A 108 1.78 9.80 9.28
N LEU A 109 2.73 10.13 10.16
CA LEU A 109 3.84 11.02 9.84
C LEU A 109 4.77 10.43 8.78
N ALA A 110 5.07 9.13 8.85
CA ALA A 110 5.90 8.47 7.84
C ALA A 110 5.22 8.52 6.48
N VAL A 111 3.92 8.24 6.41
CA VAL A 111 3.13 8.33 5.17
C VAL A 111 3.09 9.77 4.64
N LEU A 112 2.86 10.77 5.51
CA LEU A 112 2.90 12.18 5.12
C LEU A 112 4.27 12.58 4.53
N TYR A 113 5.34 12.04 5.09
CA TYR A 113 6.71 12.39 4.69
C TYR A 113 7.15 11.70 3.39
N LEU A 114 6.67 10.49 3.16
CA LEU A 114 7.00 9.68 2.00
C LEU A 114 6.09 9.94 0.79
N THR A 115 4.95 10.60 1.01
CA THR A 115 3.95 10.82 -0.04
C THR A 115 3.69 12.31 -0.29
N ALA A 116 2.93 12.62 -1.32
CA ALA A 116 2.48 13.98 -1.64
C ALA A 116 1.18 14.36 -0.91
N LEU A 117 0.85 13.74 0.21
CA LEU A 117 -0.34 14.10 1.00
C LEU A 117 -0.23 15.53 1.51
N PRO A 118 -1.27 16.37 1.33
CA PRO A 118 -1.21 17.79 1.68
C PRO A 118 -1.35 18.05 3.18
N ALA A 119 -1.98 17.16 3.93
CA ALA A 119 -2.21 17.30 5.37
C ALA A 119 -2.68 15.99 6.01
N ILE A 120 -2.48 15.87 7.32
CA ILE A 120 -3.05 14.83 8.18
C ILE A 120 -3.78 15.52 9.33
N ALA A 121 -4.91 14.96 9.75
CA ALA A 121 -5.66 15.39 10.92
C ALA A 121 -5.67 14.27 11.96
N HIS A 122 -5.22 14.58 13.17
CA HIS A 122 -5.31 13.65 14.32
C HIS A 122 -6.36 14.13 15.31
N ASP A 123 -7.13 13.19 15.88
CA ASP A 123 -8.04 13.50 16.96
C ASP A 123 -7.26 13.80 18.26
N SER A 124 -7.67 14.83 18.99
CA SER A 124 -7.08 15.22 20.27
C SER A 124 -7.18 14.11 21.35
N LEU A 125 -8.11 13.17 21.22
CA LEU A 125 -8.24 12.02 22.13
C LEU A 125 -7.05 11.07 22.04
N ILE A 126 -6.43 10.95 20.88
CA ILE A 126 -5.23 10.11 20.66
C ILE A 126 -4.07 10.65 21.52
N GLN A 127 -3.92 11.96 21.56
CA GLN A 127 -2.81 12.64 22.27
C GLN A 127 -2.87 12.42 23.80
N LYS A 128 -4.07 12.33 24.39
CA LYS A 128 -4.24 12.14 25.84
C LYS A 128 -3.70 10.82 26.37
N ASN A 129 -3.49 9.83 25.51
CA ASN A 129 -3.02 8.50 25.86
C ASN A 129 -1.51 8.31 25.60
N ILE A 130 -0.84 9.33 25.07
CA ILE A 130 0.59 9.31 24.74
C ILE A 130 1.35 10.08 25.82
N SER A 131 2.54 9.64 26.18
CA SER A 131 3.39 10.33 27.16
C SER A 131 3.83 11.71 26.63
N ASP A 132 3.95 12.70 27.52
CA ASP A 132 4.32 14.08 27.17
C ASP A 132 5.63 14.14 26.37
N GLY A 133 6.64 13.36 26.75
CA GLY A 133 7.92 13.31 26.03
C GLY A 133 7.80 12.78 24.59
N ALA A 134 6.84 11.86 24.34
CA ALA A 134 6.58 11.40 22.98
C ALA A 134 5.80 12.44 22.17
N ILE A 135 4.87 13.18 22.80
CA ILE A 135 4.16 14.27 22.18
C ILE A 135 5.15 15.37 21.77
N ASP A 136 6.07 15.77 22.65
CA ASP A 136 7.10 16.76 22.35
C ASP A 136 7.97 16.36 21.15
N GLY A 137 8.33 15.07 21.08
CA GLY A 137 9.07 14.52 19.94
C GLY A 137 8.28 14.60 18.64
N ILE A 138 7.03 14.16 18.66
CA ILE A 138 6.11 14.23 17.51
C ILE A 138 5.92 15.68 17.05
N MET A 139 5.74 16.63 17.97
CA MET A 139 5.60 18.05 17.65
C MET A 139 6.85 18.64 17.02
N LYS A 140 8.05 18.19 17.42
CA LYS A 140 9.31 18.60 16.75
C LYS A 140 9.37 18.13 15.30
N ILE A 141 8.86 16.92 14.99
CA ILE A 141 8.80 16.47 13.61
C ILE A 141 7.82 17.34 12.81
N TYR A 142 6.63 17.62 13.34
CA TYR A 142 5.69 18.51 12.69
C TYR A 142 6.28 19.88 12.37
N THR A 143 7.01 20.50 13.30
CA THR A 143 7.64 21.81 13.08
C THR A 143 8.86 21.74 12.16
N GLY A 144 9.58 20.61 12.14
CA GLY A 144 10.71 20.37 11.23
C GLY A 144 10.28 20.22 9.76
N THR A 145 9.02 19.85 9.49
CA THR A 145 8.48 19.80 8.13
C THR A 145 8.22 21.17 7.51
N GLU A 146 8.10 22.24 8.30
CA GLU A 146 7.92 23.61 7.79
C GLU A 146 9.11 24.08 6.92
N ASN A 147 10.32 23.62 7.18
CA ASN A 147 11.51 23.95 6.40
C ASN A 147 11.55 23.28 5.00
N ARG A 148 10.69 22.30 4.72
CA ARG A 148 10.55 21.71 3.37
C ARG A 148 9.58 22.48 2.48
N CYS A 149 8.72 23.32 3.04
CA CYS A 149 7.77 24.15 2.31
C CYS A 149 8.40 25.40 1.68
N SER A 150 9.70 25.63 1.83
CA SER A 150 10.40 26.77 1.25
C SER A 150 10.97 26.55 -0.16
N SER A 151 10.74 25.40 -0.78
CA SER A 151 10.96 25.24 -2.22
C SER A 151 9.70 25.65 -3.01
N PRO A 152 9.80 26.46 -4.06
CA PRO A 152 8.66 27.03 -4.77
C PRO A 152 8.05 26.02 -5.75
N SER A 153 7.59 24.87 -5.25
CA SER A 153 6.70 23.97 -6.02
C SER A 153 5.77 23.20 -5.08
N THR A 154 4.60 23.81 -4.88
CA THR A 154 3.33 23.10 -4.65
C THR A 154 3.24 22.15 -3.46
N SER A 155 3.06 22.66 -2.23
CA SER A 155 2.06 22.10 -1.30
C SER A 155 2.02 22.93 -0.01
N ARG A 156 0.91 23.63 0.21
CA ARG A 156 0.63 24.34 1.45
C ARG A 156 0.19 23.31 2.49
N ILE A 157 1.10 22.89 3.37
CA ILE A 157 0.73 22.25 4.63
C ILE A 157 0.28 23.37 5.57
N PRO A 158 -0.94 23.32 6.17
CA PRO A 158 -1.34 24.27 7.18
C PRO A 158 -0.40 24.18 8.38
N THR A 159 0.25 25.27 8.75
CA THR A 159 1.07 25.34 9.97
C THR A 159 0.25 25.02 11.21
N VAL A 160 0.90 24.53 12.26
CA VAL A 160 0.30 24.23 13.58
C VAL A 160 -0.55 25.43 14.08
N ARG A 161 -0.14 26.69 13.80
CA ARG A 161 -0.93 27.91 14.06
C ARG A 161 -2.26 27.97 13.26
N ALA A 162 -2.35 27.35 12.10
CA ALA A 162 -3.60 27.28 11.34
C ALA A 162 -4.53 26.22 11.94
N GLN A 163 -3.99 25.13 12.47
CA GLN A 163 -4.76 24.13 13.20
C GLN A 163 -5.33 24.69 14.52
N GLU A 164 -4.56 25.41 15.32
CA GLU A 164 -5.07 26.06 16.53
C GLU A 164 -6.17 27.08 16.24
N ARG A 165 -6.08 27.82 15.14
CA ARG A 165 -7.15 28.75 14.71
C ARG A 165 -8.40 27.99 14.25
N TYR A 166 -8.23 26.88 13.53
CA TYR A 166 -9.34 26.05 13.08
C TYR A 166 -10.12 25.46 14.27
N TRP A 167 -9.41 24.94 15.28
CA TRP A 167 -10.04 24.41 16.51
C TRP A 167 -10.70 25.47 17.39
N ARG A 168 -10.24 26.73 17.35
CA ARG A 168 -10.93 27.83 18.05
C ARG A 168 -12.25 28.23 17.38
N THR A 169 -12.37 28.06 16.07
CA THR A 169 -13.58 28.41 15.31
C THR A 169 -14.68 27.36 15.43
N ILE A 170 -14.34 26.11 15.75
CA ILE A 170 -15.32 25.01 15.94
C ILE A 170 -15.85 24.93 17.37
N ARG A 171 -15.34 25.76 18.30
CA ARG A 171 -15.76 25.81 19.69
C ARG A 171 -16.83 26.87 20.00
N CYS A 172 -17.61 27.28 19.02
CA CYS A 172 -18.82 28.08 19.23
C CYS A 172 -20.07 27.24 19.08
#